data_810b849f83b1a70f3a0d0c6edbf83daf
#
_entry.id   810b849f83b1a70f3a0d0c6edbf83daf
#
_cell.length_a   1.000
_cell.length_b   1.000
_cell.length_c   1.000
_cell.angle_alpha   90.00
_cell.angle_beta   90.00
_cell.angle_gamma   90.00
#
_symmetry.space_group_name_H-M   'P 1'
#
loop_
_entity.id
_entity.type
_entity.pdbx_description
1 polymer ?
#
loop_
_entity_poly.entity_id
_entity_poly.type
_entity_poly.pdbx_seq_one_letter_code
_entity_poly.pdbx_strand_id
1 'polypeptide(L)'
;MDNITIDGVLLTPLKQITHPKGDVFHAMKCVDPGFEGFGEVYFSSVLQGLVKAWKRHSRMTLNLVCIVGKIHFVLYDGREKSSTFGKYMEVILSPELPELYRRITIPAGVWMGFVGIGEGKSILLNVANIPHDPLEQVNIPIEESDIKFDFNKISRSI
;
A
#
# COMPACT_ATOMS: atom_id res chain seq x y z
N MET A 1 9.07 -5.65 13.52
CA MET A 1 8.01 -4.66 13.84
C MET A 1 8.20 -3.48 12.91
N ASP A 2 7.21 -3.21 12.06
CA ASP A 2 7.30 -2.09 11.15
C ASP A 2 7.18 -0.79 11.93
N ASN A 3 8.21 0.02 11.90
CA ASN A 3 8.15 1.35 12.48
C ASN A 3 7.45 2.29 11.49
N ILE A 4 6.31 2.86 11.89
CA ILE A 4 5.67 3.93 11.14
C ILE A 4 6.61 5.13 11.19
N THR A 5 7.23 5.46 10.06
CA THR A 5 8.25 6.49 9.97
C THR A 5 7.81 7.70 9.15
N ILE A 6 6.65 7.62 8.51
CA ILE A 6 6.09 8.69 7.68
C ILE A 6 4.81 9.21 8.35
N ASP A 7 4.77 10.51 8.57
CA ASP A 7 3.64 11.20 9.18
C ASP A 7 2.35 11.02 8.37
N GLY A 8 1.27 10.65 9.07
CA GLY A 8 -0.05 10.41 8.48
C GLY A 8 -0.27 9.02 7.89
N VAL A 9 0.77 8.19 7.77
CA VAL A 9 0.62 6.78 7.37
C VAL A 9 0.11 5.97 8.56
N LEU A 10 -0.89 5.11 8.31
CA LEU A 10 -1.44 4.21 9.32
C LEU A 10 -1.27 2.76 8.87
N LEU A 11 -0.99 1.89 9.83
CA LEU A 11 -1.06 0.44 9.69
C LEU A 11 -2.12 -0.09 10.65
N THR A 12 -3.22 -0.58 10.10
CA THR A 12 -4.35 -1.07 10.90
C THR A 12 -4.41 -2.59 10.79
N PRO A 13 -4.21 -3.34 11.89
CA PRO A 13 -4.42 -4.78 11.90
C PRO A 13 -5.86 -5.13 11.49
N LEU A 14 -6.00 -6.14 10.64
CA LEU A 14 -7.28 -6.58 10.14
C LEU A 14 -7.63 -7.96 10.68
N LYS A 15 -8.93 -8.17 10.93
CA LYS A 15 -9.45 -9.42 11.45
C LYS A 15 -9.62 -10.44 10.33
N GLN A 16 -9.10 -11.65 10.56
CA GLN A 16 -9.39 -12.85 9.80
C GLN A 16 -10.27 -13.76 10.66
N ILE A 17 -11.44 -14.13 10.16
CA ILE A 17 -12.38 -15.01 10.86
C ILE A 17 -12.34 -16.36 10.19
N THR A 18 -11.79 -17.34 10.89
CA THR A 18 -11.67 -18.71 10.41
C THR A 18 -13.03 -19.38 10.34
N HIS A 19 -13.29 -20.07 9.24
CA HIS A 19 -14.51 -20.84 9.03
C HIS A 19 -14.21 -22.12 8.22
N PRO A 20 -14.81 -23.28 8.58
CA PRO A 20 -14.52 -24.57 7.89
C PRO A 20 -14.75 -24.58 6.39
N LYS A 21 -15.59 -23.69 5.87
CA LYS A 21 -15.93 -23.59 4.44
C LYS A 21 -15.27 -22.40 3.74
N GLY A 22 -14.36 -21.72 4.40
CA GLY A 22 -13.66 -20.54 3.90
C GLY A 22 -13.76 -19.35 4.84
N ASP A 23 -12.65 -18.66 5.03
CA ASP A 23 -12.50 -17.59 6.00
C ASP A 23 -13.11 -16.27 5.54
N VAL A 24 -13.42 -15.40 6.50
CA VAL A 24 -13.83 -14.02 6.25
C VAL A 24 -12.65 -13.09 6.54
N PHE A 25 -12.33 -12.25 5.57
CA PHE A 25 -11.24 -11.29 5.64
C PHE A 25 -11.81 -9.88 5.73
N HIS A 26 -11.68 -9.23 6.89
CA HIS A 26 -12.10 -7.84 7.03
C HIS A 26 -11.16 -6.91 6.24
N ALA A 27 -11.70 -5.85 5.67
CA ALA A 27 -10.93 -4.85 4.93
C ALA A 27 -11.07 -3.45 5.54
N MET A 28 -12.28 -2.92 5.62
CA MET A 28 -12.53 -1.59 6.14
C MET A 28 -13.98 -1.42 6.59
N LYS A 29 -14.15 -0.72 7.71
CA LYS A 29 -15.45 -0.23 8.19
C LYS A 29 -15.45 1.30 8.14
N CYS A 30 -16.61 1.91 8.01
CA CYS A 30 -16.73 3.37 8.01
C CYS A 30 -16.33 4.03 9.35
N VAL A 31 -16.17 3.24 10.42
CA VAL A 31 -15.73 3.71 11.73
C VAL A 31 -14.24 3.44 12.01
N ASP A 32 -13.53 2.83 11.06
CA ASP A 32 -12.12 2.49 11.23
C ASP A 32 -11.22 3.73 11.09
N PRO A 33 -10.04 3.72 11.74
CA PRO A 33 -9.02 4.73 11.47
C PRO A 33 -8.65 4.76 9.98
N GLY A 34 -8.47 5.95 9.43
CA GLY A 34 -8.11 6.15 8.02
C GLY A 34 -9.29 6.13 7.05
N PHE A 35 -10.51 5.89 7.51
CA PHE A 35 -11.69 6.07 6.67
C PHE A 35 -12.01 7.57 6.52
N GLU A 36 -11.88 8.09 5.30
CA GLU A 36 -12.14 9.50 4.98
C GLU A 36 -13.27 9.66 3.94
N GLY A 37 -14.18 8.71 3.92
CA GLY A 37 -15.27 8.66 2.95
C GLY A 37 -15.05 7.59 1.87
N PHE A 38 -16.04 7.44 1.00
CA PHE A 38 -16.05 6.47 -0.08
C PHE A 38 -16.11 7.19 -1.44
N GLY A 39 -15.10 6.99 -2.26
CA GLY A 39 -15.10 7.44 -3.65
C GLY A 39 -15.26 6.28 -4.63
N GLU A 40 -14.37 5.32 -4.55
CA GLU A 40 -14.39 4.11 -5.36
C GLU A 40 -13.65 2.97 -4.66
N VAL A 41 -13.92 1.76 -5.08
CA VAL A 41 -13.16 0.58 -4.69
C VAL A 41 -12.77 -0.21 -5.93
N TYR A 42 -11.52 -0.66 -5.95
CA TYR A 42 -11.02 -1.50 -7.04
C TYR A 42 -9.94 -2.44 -6.57
N PHE A 43 -9.75 -3.51 -7.33
CA PHE A 43 -8.63 -4.42 -7.18
C PHE A 43 -7.57 -4.10 -8.23
N SER A 44 -6.31 -4.25 -7.85
CA SER A 44 -5.19 -4.28 -8.79
C SER A 44 -4.29 -5.46 -8.48
N SER A 45 -3.45 -5.83 -9.42
CA SER A 45 -2.54 -6.96 -9.25
C SER A 45 -1.12 -6.59 -9.62
N VAL A 46 -0.18 -7.36 -9.07
CA VAL A 46 1.23 -7.31 -9.42
C VAL A 46 1.75 -8.73 -9.56
N LEU A 47 2.51 -8.98 -10.63
CA LEU A 47 3.13 -10.28 -10.84
C LEU A 47 4.41 -10.39 -10.00
N GLN A 48 4.76 -11.62 -9.64
CA GLN A 48 5.97 -11.90 -8.86
C GLN A 48 7.21 -11.28 -9.49
N GLY A 49 7.98 -10.58 -8.66
CA GLY A 49 9.22 -9.93 -9.05
C GLY A 49 9.08 -8.64 -9.84
N LEU A 50 7.86 -8.25 -10.23
CA LEU A 50 7.65 -7.00 -10.96
C LEU A 50 7.38 -5.84 -9.99
N VAL A 51 7.90 -4.68 -10.36
CA VAL A 51 7.80 -3.44 -9.58
C VAL A 51 6.83 -2.49 -10.26
N LYS A 52 5.92 -1.91 -9.46
CA LYS A 52 5.11 -0.77 -9.87
C LYS A 52 5.49 0.43 -9.00
N ALA A 53 6.23 1.37 -9.56
CA ALA A 53 6.68 2.59 -8.89
C ALA A 53 6.96 3.69 -9.95
N TRP A 54 6.92 4.94 -9.61
CA TRP A 54 6.42 5.59 -8.40
C TRP A 54 5.10 6.28 -8.70
N LYS A 55 4.20 6.28 -7.73
CA LYS A 55 2.91 6.95 -7.84
C LYS A 55 2.65 7.83 -6.61
N ARG A 56 2.08 9.00 -6.84
CA ARG A 56 1.66 9.93 -5.80
C ARG A 56 0.28 10.47 -6.14
N HIS A 57 -0.57 10.58 -5.14
CA HIS A 57 -1.85 11.27 -5.23
C HIS A 57 -1.77 12.65 -4.59
N SER A 58 -2.43 13.65 -5.17
CA SER A 58 -2.49 15.00 -4.60
C SER A 58 -3.68 15.19 -3.65
N ARG A 59 -4.74 14.38 -3.79
CA ARG A 59 -5.97 14.47 -2.99
C ARG A 59 -6.46 13.15 -2.44
N MET A 60 -6.24 12.03 -3.16
CA MET A 60 -6.73 10.72 -2.75
C MET A 60 -5.95 10.19 -1.55
N THR A 61 -6.69 9.71 -0.55
CA THR A 61 -6.17 8.84 0.50
C THR A 61 -6.36 7.40 0.05
N LEU A 62 -5.28 6.63 0.06
CA LEU A 62 -5.31 5.20 -0.27
C LEU A 62 -5.53 4.38 1.00
N ASN A 63 -6.38 3.37 0.91
CA ASN A 63 -6.54 2.33 1.93
C ASN A 63 -6.35 0.98 1.26
N LEU A 64 -5.16 0.41 1.40
CA LEU A 64 -4.71 -0.75 0.65
C LEU A 64 -4.67 -2.01 1.52
N VAL A 65 -5.20 -3.10 0.97
CA VAL A 65 -5.20 -4.43 1.61
C VAL A 65 -4.74 -5.46 0.59
N CYS A 66 -3.69 -6.22 0.91
CA CYS A 66 -3.30 -7.38 0.11
C CYS A 66 -4.19 -8.55 0.48
N ILE A 67 -4.96 -9.06 -0.48
CA ILE A 67 -5.93 -10.15 -0.27
C ILE A 67 -5.49 -11.48 -0.86
N VAL A 68 -4.56 -11.47 -1.80
CA VAL A 68 -3.93 -12.67 -2.37
C VAL A 68 -2.44 -12.42 -2.50
N GLY A 69 -1.63 -13.38 -2.09
CA GLY A 69 -0.18 -13.34 -2.24
C GLY A 69 0.51 -12.46 -1.21
N LYS A 70 1.58 -11.80 -1.62
CA LYS A 70 2.42 -10.99 -0.74
C LYS A 70 3.01 -9.81 -1.50
N ILE A 71 2.88 -8.63 -0.94
CA ILE A 71 3.34 -7.37 -1.57
C ILE A 71 4.24 -6.62 -0.60
N HIS A 72 5.39 -6.19 -1.09
CA HIS A 72 6.30 -5.32 -0.36
C HIS A 72 6.13 -3.89 -0.87
N PHE A 73 5.63 -3.02 -0.01
CA PHE A 73 5.44 -1.60 -0.28
C PHE A 73 6.64 -0.80 0.18
N VAL A 74 6.99 0.19 -0.62
CA VAL A 74 7.98 1.21 -0.28
C VAL A 74 7.31 2.57 -0.41
N LEU A 75 7.32 3.34 0.67
CA LEU A 75 6.80 4.69 0.71
C LEU A 75 7.96 5.68 0.85
N TYR A 76 7.79 6.85 0.22
CA TYR A 76 8.72 7.96 0.35
C TYR A 76 7.95 9.25 0.62
N ASP A 77 8.34 9.96 1.65
CA ASP A 77 7.74 11.25 1.99
C ASP A 77 8.47 12.39 1.27
N GLY A 78 7.90 12.81 0.15
CA GLY A 78 8.39 13.96 -0.62
C GLY A 78 7.68 15.28 -0.28
N ARG A 79 6.89 15.33 0.79
CA ARG A 79 6.18 16.55 1.21
C ARG A 79 7.12 17.48 1.95
N GLU A 80 7.51 18.59 1.32
CA GLU A 80 8.53 19.52 1.83
C GLU A 80 8.23 20.07 3.24
N LYS A 81 6.94 20.22 3.59
CA LYS A 81 6.50 20.73 4.90
C LYS A 81 6.24 19.63 5.93
N SER A 82 6.43 18.38 5.58
CA SER A 82 6.22 17.26 6.49
C SER A 82 7.37 17.16 7.51
N SER A 83 7.02 16.78 8.73
CA SER A 83 8.02 16.45 9.77
C SER A 83 8.89 15.24 9.41
N THR A 84 8.43 14.45 8.46
CA THR A 84 9.13 13.24 7.99
C THR A 84 9.61 13.35 6.54
N PHE A 85 9.75 14.58 6.03
CA PHE A 85 10.29 14.82 4.69
C PHE A 85 11.60 14.07 4.45
N GLY A 86 11.70 13.39 3.31
CA GLY A 86 12.87 12.63 2.90
C GLY A 86 12.96 11.22 3.49
N LYS A 87 12.03 10.80 4.35
CA LYS A 87 12.04 9.47 4.95
C LYS A 87 11.41 8.42 4.06
N TYR A 88 11.93 7.21 4.20
CA TYR A 88 11.37 6.00 3.60
C TYR A 88 10.70 5.12 4.64
N MET A 89 9.72 4.35 4.20
CA MET A 89 9.06 3.34 5.01
C MET A 89 8.79 2.11 4.16
N GLU A 90 9.10 0.93 4.69
CA GLU A 90 8.84 -0.34 4.02
C GLU A 90 7.81 -1.14 4.80
N VAL A 91 6.86 -1.76 4.11
CA VAL A 91 5.78 -2.55 4.71
C VAL A 91 5.48 -3.75 3.84
N ILE A 92 5.40 -4.93 4.46
CA ILE A 92 4.93 -6.14 3.81
C ILE A 92 3.48 -6.40 4.21
N LEU A 93 2.62 -6.62 3.22
CA LEU A 93 1.23 -7.02 3.41
C LEU A 93 0.99 -8.40 2.78
N SER A 94 0.28 -9.26 3.51
CA SER A 94 -0.11 -10.59 3.04
C SER A 94 -1.27 -11.13 3.89
N PRO A 95 -2.22 -11.87 3.32
CA PRO A 95 -3.22 -12.61 4.10
C PRO A 95 -2.70 -13.92 4.68
N GLU A 96 -1.50 -14.37 4.28
CA GLU A 96 -0.95 -15.69 4.66
C GLU A 96 -0.51 -15.76 6.12
N LEU A 97 -0.14 -14.61 6.72
CA LEU A 97 0.26 -14.52 8.11
C LEU A 97 -0.56 -13.44 8.82
N PRO A 98 -1.12 -13.72 9.99
CA PRO A 98 -1.97 -12.76 10.71
C PRO A 98 -1.31 -11.41 10.98
N GLU A 99 -0.01 -11.41 11.29
CA GLU A 99 0.77 -10.19 11.58
C GLU A 99 1.01 -9.34 10.32
N LEU A 100 0.89 -9.92 9.12
CA LEU A 100 1.03 -9.22 7.84
C LEU A 100 -0.33 -8.83 7.25
N TYR A 101 -1.44 -9.33 7.83
CA TYR A 101 -2.77 -8.96 7.36
C TYR A 101 -3.22 -7.64 7.99
N ARG A 102 -2.82 -6.58 7.33
CA ARG A 102 -3.06 -5.19 7.77
C ARG A 102 -3.52 -4.35 6.61
N ARG A 103 -4.24 -3.27 6.90
CA ARG A 103 -4.51 -2.19 5.95
C ARG A 103 -3.47 -1.10 6.11
N ILE A 104 -2.86 -0.67 5.02
CA ILE A 104 -2.04 0.53 5.01
C ILE A 104 -2.88 1.71 4.51
N THR A 105 -2.93 2.78 5.29
CA THR A 105 -3.54 4.05 4.89
C THR A 105 -2.43 5.00 4.50
N ILE A 106 -2.46 5.47 3.25
CA ILE A 106 -1.44 6.36 2.69
C ILE A 106 -2.10 7.71 2.39
N PRO A 107 -1.69 8.78 3.08
CA PRO A 107 -2.25 10.12 2.82
C PRO A 107 -1.76 10.67 1.48
N ALA A 108 -2.50 11.66 0.96
CA ALA A 108 -2.09 12.40 -0.23
C ALA A 108 -0.68 12.99 -0.04
N GLY A 109 0.07 13.07 -1.13
CA GLY A 109 1.42 13.63 -1.16
C GLY A 109 2.55 12.63 -0.90
N VAL A 110 2.26 11.45 -0.37
CA VAL A 110 3.24 10.39 -0.15
C VAL A 110 3.43 9.56 -1.42
N TRP A 111 4.68 9.37 -1.82
CA TRP A 111 5.02 8.50 -2.93
C TRP A 111 4.96 7.03 -2.53
N MET A 112 4.46 6.21 -3.43
CA MET A 112 4.33 4.77 -3.24
C MET A 112 4.90 4.00 -4.41
N GLY A 113 5.64 2.96 -4.10
CA GLY A 113 6.02 1.88 -5.00
C GLY A 113 5.81 0.53 -4.33
N PHE A 114 5.66 -0.52 -5.10
CA PHE A 114 5.53 -1.86 -4.54
C PHE A 114 6.01 -2.94 -5.51
N VAL A 115 6.35 -4.08 -4.95
CA VAL A 115 6.79 -5.26 -5.69
C VAL A 115 6.02 -6.49 -5.20
N GLY A 116 5.60 -7.35 -6.13
CA GLY A 116 5.04 -8.65 -5.81
C GLY A 116 6.14 -9.60 -5.36
N ILE A 117 6.07 -10.07 -4.12
CA ILE A 117 7.04 -11.03 -3.56
C ILE A 117 6.41 -12.39 -3.25
N GLY A 118 5.09 -12.52 -3.40
CA GLY A 118 4.40 -13.80 -3.36
C GLY A 118 4.50 -14.56 -4.69
N GLU A 119 4.25 -15.86 -4.65
CA GLU A 119 4.23 -16.69 -5.83
C GLU A 119 3.13 -16.25 -6.80
N GLY A 120 3.46 -16.18 -8.09
CA GLY A 120 2.53 -15.87 -9.16
C GLY A 120 2.03 -14.41 -9.12
N LYS A 121 0.75 -14.23 -8.87
CA LYS A 121 0.08 -12.94 -8.87
C LYS A 121 -0.42 -12.58 -7.47
N SER A 122 -0.02 -11.42 -6.98
CA SER A 122 -0.60 -10.84 -5.77
C SER A 122 -1.69 -9.83 -6.13
N ILE A 123 -2.73 -9.76 -5.30
CA ILE A 123 -3.89 -8.89 -5.52
C ILE A 123 -4.07 -7.97 -4.32
N LEU A 124 -4.22 -6.68 -4.61
CA LEU A 124 -4.52 -5.68 -3.60
C LEU A 124 -5.86 -5.00 -3.89
N LEU A 125 -6.57 -4.67 -2.80
CA LEU A 125 -7.77 -3.85 -2.77
C LEU A 125 -7.37 -2.43 -2.43
N ASN A 126 -7.94 -1.44 -3.10
CA ASN A 126 -7.92 -0.04 -2.66
C ASN A 126 -9.35 0.44 -2.39
N VAL A 127 -9.59 0.92 -1.18
CA VAL A 127 -10.79 1.69 -0.82
C VAL A 127 -10.40 3.16 -0.85
N ALA A 128 -10.66 3.83 -1.96
CA ALA A 128 -10.28 5.21 -2.18
C ALA A 128 -11.39 6.18 -1.70
N ASN A 129 -10.99 7.30 -1.11
CA ASN A 129 -11.93 8.31 -0.61
C ASN A 129 -12.52 9.21 -1.70
N ILE A 130 -11.93 9.23 -2.90
CA ILE A 130 -12.42 9.95 -4.07
C ILE A 130 -12.41 9.03 -5.29
N PRO A 131 -13.28 9.28 -6.30
CA PRO A 131 -13.21 8.58 -7.58
C PRO A 131 -11.91 8.89 -8.32
N HIS A 132 -11.52 7.98 -9.22
CA HIS A 132 -10.35 8.17 -10.06
C HIS A 132 -10.42 9.48 -10.85
N ASP A 133 -9.38 10.29 -10.75
CA ASP A 133 -9.15 11.50 -11.51
C ASP A 133 -7.70 11.50 -12.00
N PRO A 134 -7.46 11.38 -13.32
CA PRO A 134 -6.10 11.34 -13.84
C PRO A 134 -5.29 12.61 -13.54
N LEU A 135 -5.94 13.73 -13.27
CA LEU A 135 -5.27 15.01 -12.98
C LEU A 135 -4.75 15.12 -11.54
N GLU A 136 -5.27 14.28 -10.62
CA GLU A 136 -4.84 14.32 -9.22
C GLU A 136 -3.70 13.36 -8.90
N GLN A 137 -3.26 12.53 -9.85
CA GLN A 137 -2.19 11.57 -9.65
C GLN A 137 -0.97 11.90 -10.52
N VAL A 138 0.20 11.56 -10.00
CA VAL A 138 1.47 11.66 -10.70
C VAL A 138 2.10 10.28 -10.73
N ASN A 139 2.51 9.82 -11.92
CA ASN A 139 3.28 8.60 -12.12
C ASN A 139 4.63 8.99 -12.72
N ILE A 140 5.71 8.54 -12.08
CA ILE A 140 7.08 8.76 -12.58
C ILE A 140 7.76 7.40 -12.69
N PRO A 141 8.28 7.01 -13.86
CA PRO A 141 9.10 5.81 -13.99
C PRO A 141 10.31 5.86 -13.06
N ILE A 142 10.74 4.71 -12.55
CA ILE A 142 11.87 4.63 -11.60
C ILE A 142 13.10 5.32 -12.16
N GLU A 143 13.39 5.12 -13.46
CA GLU A 143 14.55 5.65 -14.16
C GLU A 143 14.56 7.18 -14.27
N GLU A 144 13.37 7.80 -14.23
CA GLU A 144 13.17 9.25 -14.34
C GLU A 144 12.98 9.92 -12.97
N SER A 145 12.93 9.13 -11.90
CA SER A 145 12.64 9.60 -10.55
C SER A 145 13.92 10.00 -9.82
N ASP A 146 13.82 11.06 -9.02
CA ASP A 146 14.86 11.46 -8.06
C ASP A 146 14.80 10.65 -6.74
N ILE A 147 13.78 9.82 -6.58
CA ILE A 147 13.64 8.95 -5.40
C ILE A 147 14.66 7.82 -5.46
N LYS A 148 15.59 7.81 -4.51
CA LYS A 148 16.70 6.86 -4.48
C LYS A 148 16.36 5.62 -3.64
N PHE A 149 15.71 4.64 -4.25
CA PHE A 149 15.45 3.36 -3.64
C PHE A 149 15.76 2.23 -4.62
N ASP A 150 16.52 1.25 -4.16
CA ASP A 150 16.92 0.09 -4.97
C ASP A 150 16.00 -1.11 -4.69
N PHE A 151 14.99 -1.28 -5.53
CA PHE A 151 14.06 -2.41 -5.44
C PHE A 151 14.72 -3.78 -5.64
N ASN A 152 15.94 -3.84 -6.21
CA ASN A 152 16.66 -5.11 -6.35
C ASN A 152 17.14 -5.69 -5.01
N LYS A 153 17.22 -4.85 -3.96
CA LYS A 153 17.56 -5.28 -2.61
C LYS A 153 16.43 -6.00 -1.89
N ILE A 154 15.18 -5.85 -2.38
CA ILE A 154 14.06 -6.57 -1.81
C ILE A 154 14.21 -8.04 -2.14
N SER A 155 14.29 -8.87 -1.08
CA SER A 155 14.33 -10.33 -1.25
C SER A 155 13.05 -10.80 -1.96
N ARG A 156 13.24 -11.41 -3.12
CA ARG A 156 12.16 -12.04 -3.89
C ARG A 156 12.05 -13.53 -3.52
N SER A 157 12.64 -13.89 -2.38
CA SER A 157 12.61 -15.26 -1.87
C SER A 157 11.20 -15.60 -1.43
N ILE A 158 10.76 -16.68 -1.96
CA ILE A 158 9.54 -17.42 -1.64
C ILE A 158 9.60 -17.93 -0.19
#